data_df0b26092677cb7a76a82e42f88dc456
#
_entry.id   df0b26092677cb7a76a82e42f88dc456
#
_cell.length_a   1.000
_cell.length_b   1.000
_cell.length_c   1.000
_cell.angle_alpha   90.00
_cell.angle_beta   90.00
_cell.angle_gamma   90.00
#
_symmetry.space_group_name_H-M   'P 1'
#
loop_
_entity.id
_entity.type
_entity.pdbx_description
1 polymer ?
#
loop_
_entity_poly.entity_id
_entity_poly.type
_entity_poly.pdbx_seq_one_letter_code
_entity_poly.pdbx_strand_id
1 'polypeptide(L)'
;MFAFIQRNKFLFLFLIVILGAILRLYNVSNNPPGLYIDEISTAYNANEILTKGVDQYGVKYPLWFRAFGEYKMPVLVYLTSGSIALFGRTEFAVRFPSAAAGILTLIVFYFLVEELSSFAKKHIPFSPPIFSLVSTLFLAISPWHIQFSRGGFENNVALFFYILSLLLGVYFYKHKKSLYLLLSFLFLALTMYTYNAFRFIAPVTFIAFLGVFYFKSKENIKRLLPSALFFVILILPVVLFSLTGQGITRFSETSALSVNKNIFQNLVALITNYISYFSFKFLFVVGDGIGRHEMPNFGVLQFWNLPFLILGLYFTVKYIKNALFAIIIFLLFITPIPAALTVPSPHALRSLLMVVPFTLMISYGFLWALEKLLKGRGKLLIPVILLVIVYEFFFYLHFYYYHYPIVNSPDWGAGYKEMVQKTMKYKPEFKHVIVDSKLQFAPLYFGFYTNDKFQPLMVDENWVKLKEWANEDTLLIVYHCTNLIDTVNYPGKNDDVFAEFCKL
;
A
#
# COMPACT_ATOMS: atom_id res chain seq x y z
N MET A 1 12.64 3.62 34.54
CA MET A 1 12.41 3.86 33.11
C MET A 1 11.04 3.35 32.64
N PHE A 2 10.72 2.06 32.74
CA PHE A 2 9.43 1.53 32.22
C PHE A 2 8.19 2.11 32.90
N ALA A 3 8.20 2.32 34.21
CA ALA A 3 7.10 2.98 34.91
C ALA A 3 6.88 4.43 34.41
N PHE A 4 7.93 5.17 34.10
CA PHE A 4 7.86 6.51 33.53
C PHE A 4 7.23 6.47 32.12
N ILE A 5 7.66 5.54 31.26
CA ILE A 5 7.09 5.36 29.91
C ILE A 5 5.60 5.01 30.00
N GLN A 6 5.23 4.11 30.90
CA GLN A 6 3.83 3.72 31.09
C GLN A 6 2.97 4.88 31.60
N ARG A 7 3.49 5.71 32.53
CA ARG A 7 2.78 6.90 33.02
C ARG A 7 2.57 7.94 31.93
N ASN A 8 3.53 8.08 31.01
CA ASN A 8 3.54 9.07 29.94
C ASN A 8 3.26 8.44 28.56
N LYS A 9 2.48 7.35 28.50
CA LYS A 9 2.27 6.56 27.27
C LYS A 9 1.76 7.39 26.08
N PHE A 10 0.92 8.37 26.30
CA PHE A 10 0.39 9.24 25.24
C PHE A 10 1.44 10.22 24.68
N LEU A 11 2.38 10.69 25.52
CA LEU A 11 3.52 11.48 25.06
C LEU A 11 4.42 10.63 24.13
N PHE A 12 4.74 9.39 24.52
CA PHE A 12 5.52 8.50 23.69
C PHE A 12 4.79 8.11 22.40
N LEU A 13 3.48 7.85 22.48
CA LEU A 13 2.66 7.62 21.29
C LEU A 13 2.69 8.84 20.34
N PHE A 14 2.54 10.04 20.87
CA PHE A 14 2.61 11.28 20.09
C PHE A 14 3.97 11.43 19.38
N LEU A 15 5.09 11.16 20.07
CA LEU A 15 6.42 11.19 19.48
C LEU A 15 6.58 10.14 18.36
N ILE A 16 6.06 8.94 18.56
CA ILE A 16 6.07 7.88 17.54
C ILE A 16 5.24 8.28 16.32
N VAL A 17 4.06 8.89 16.54
CA VAL A 17 3.20 9.35 15.44
C VAL A 17 3.85 10.50 14.67
N ILE A 18 4.52 11.44 15.37
CA ILE A 18 5.30 12.51 14.70
C ILE A 18 6.43 11.89 13.86
N LEU A 19 7.20 10.97 14.42
CA LEU A 19 8.24 10.27 13.66
C LEU A 19 7.62 9.57 12.42
N GLY A 20 6.52 8.86 12.63
CA GLY A 20 5.78 8.20 11.54
C GLY A 20 5.26 9.17 10.48
N ALA A 21 4.79 10.37 10.87
CA ALA A 21 4.35 11.41 9.96
C ALA A 21 5.52 11.99 9.15
N ILE A 22 6.65 12.29 9.81
CA ILE A 22 7.86 12.76 9.13
C ILE A 22 8.31 11.74 8.08
N LEU A 23 8.41 10.45 8.43
CA LEU A 23 8.84 9.39 7.51
C LEU A 23 7.91 9.21 6.30
N ARG A 24 6.63 9.55 6.43
CA ARG A 24 5.62 9.39 5.35
C ARG A 24 5.40 10.65 4.52
N LEU A 25 5.60 11.84 5.10
CA LEU A 25 5.29 13.11 4.44
C LEU A 25 6.54 13.85 3.94
N TYR A 26 7.72 13.64 4.58
CA TYR A 26 8.93 14.36 4.18
C TYR A 26 9.29 14.07 2.71
N ASN A 27 9.37 15.12 1.90
CA ASN A 27 9.69 15.09 0.47
C ASN A 27 8.81 14.11 -0.37
N VAL A 28 7.55 13.87 0.03
CA VAL A 28 6.67 12.89 -0.63
C VAL A 28 6.28 13.28 -2.05
N SER A 29 6.36 14.57 -2.40
CA SER A 29 6.14 15.05 -3.77
C SER A 29 7.21 14.59 -4.76
N ASN A 30 8.47 14.43 -4.30
CA ASN A 30 9.61 14.14 -5.16
C ASN A 30 10.21 12.74 -4.94
N ASN A 31 9.92 12.10 -3.83
CA ASN A 31 10.36 10.75 -3.53
C ASN A 31 9.21 9.93 -2.96
N PRO A 32 8.71 8.96 -3.72
CA PRO A 32 9.22 8.41 -5.00
C PRO A 32 9.19 9.41 -6.17
N PRO A 33 10.05 9.22 -7.19
CA PRO A 33 10.18 10.16 -8.30
C PRO A 33 9.06 9.97 -9.34
N GLY A 34 8.31 11.02 -9.65
CA GLY A 34 7.18 10.95 -10.59
C GLY A 34 5.92 10.28 -10.02
N LEU A 35 4.88 10.21 -10.83
CA LEU A 35 3.66 9.45 -10.56
C LEU A 35 3.66 8.22 -11.46
N TYR A 36 3.60 7.00 -10.91
CA TYR A 36 3.49 5.81 -11.74
C TYR A 36 2.07 5.66 -12.32
N ILE A 37 1.90 4.71 -13.24
CA ILE A 37 0.69 4.54 -14.06
C ILE A 37 -0.61 4.50 -13.24
N ASP A 38 -0.63 3.82 -12.09
CA ASP A 38 -1.84 3.78 -11.27
C ASP A 38 -2.08 5.08 -10.50
N GLU A 39 -1.01 5.78 -10.09
CA GLU A 39 -1.13 7.10 -9.45
C GLU A 39 -1.68 8.12 -10.44
N ILE A 40 -1.14 8.19 -11.66
CA ILE A 40 -1.63 9.16 -12.65
C ILE A 40 -3.06 8.87 -13.10
N SER A 41 -3.42 7.59 -13.27
CA SER A 41 -4.80 7.20 -13.57
C SER A 41 -5.76 7.61 -12.44
N THR A 42 -5.36 7.39 -11.18
CA THR A 42 -6.13 7.82 -10.00
C THR A 42 -6.24 9.34 -9.94
N ALA A 43 -5.14 10.06 -10.19
CA ALA A 43 -5.06 11.51 -10.16
C ALA A 43 -5.94 12.15 -11.24
N TYR A 44 -5.88 11.62 -12.45
CA TYR A 44 -6.70 12.11 -13.58
C TYR A 44 -8.19 11.89 -13.31
N ASN A 45 -8.60 10.68 -12.96
CA ASN A 45 -9.99 10.38 -12.61
C ASN A 45 -10.49 11.22 -11.41
N ALA A 46 -9.65 11.39 -10.39
CA ALA A 46 -9.97 12.21 -9.22
C ALA A 46 -10.20 13.68 -9.58
N ASN A 47 -9.39 14.22 -10.51
CA ASN A 47 -9.58 15.59 -11.03
C ASN A 47 -10.86 15.71 -11.89
N GLU A 48 -11.17 14.71 -12.71
CA GLU A 48 -12.39 14.68 -13.50
C GLU A 48 -13.65 14.61 -12.61
N ILE A 49 -13.62 13.78 -11.57
CA ILE A 49 -14.68 13.74 -10.54
C ILE A 49 -14.85 15.10 -9.88
N LEU A 50 -13.75 15.76 -9.50
CA LEU A 50 -13.79 17.06 -8.83
C LEU A 50 -14.36 18.17 -9.73
N THR A 51 -13.96 18.20 -10.99
CA THR A 51 -14.26 19.31 -11.90
C THR A 51 -15.52 19.12 -12.72
N LYS A 52 -15.84 17.86 -13.07
CA LYS A 52 -16.93 17.54 -14.01
C LYS A 52 -17.94 16.53 -13.43
N GLY A 53 -17.64 15.88 -12.28
CA GLY A 53 -18.49 14.83 -11.68
C GLY A 53 -18.52 13.52 -12.46
N VAL A 54 -17.57 13.31 -13.37
CA VAL A 54 -17.46 12.11 -14.22
C VAL A 54 -16.06 11.49 -14.15
N ASP A 55 -15.92 10.24 -14.55
CA ASP A 55 -14.60 9.63 -14.78
C ASP A 55 -14.05 9.96 -16.18
N GLN A 56 -12.87 9.47 -16.51
CA GLN A 56 -12.22 9.64 -17.81
C GLN A 56 -13.04 9.13 -19.02
N TYR A 57 -14.09 8.35 -18.79
CA TYR A 57 -14.99 7.81 -19.82
C TYR A 57 -16.38 8.45 -19.79
N GLY A 58 -16.59 9.50 -18.98
CA GLY A 58 -17.85 10.23 -18.89
C GLY A 58 -18.91 9.60 -17.96
N VAL A 59 -18.57 8.56 -17.20
CA VAL A 59 -19.50 7.94 -16.25
C VAL A 59 -19.60 8.81 -14.99
N LYS A 60 -20.84 9.20 -14.62
CA LYS A 60 -21.11 10.04 -13.44
C LYS A 60 -20.93 9.27 -12.14
N TYR A 61 -20.06 9.77 -11.25
CA TYR A 61 -19.80 9.26 -9.91
C TYR A 61 -19.74 7.72 -9.82
N PRO A 62 -18.86 7.05 -10.61
CA PRO A 62 -18.86 5.60 -10.71
C PRO A 62 -18.42 4.93 -9.41
N LEU A 63 -18.95 3.73 -9.13
CA LEU A 63 -18.46 2.84 -8.08
C LEU A 63 -17.27 1.99 -8.53
N TRP A 64 -16.98 1.94 -9.84
CA TRP A 64 -15.90 1.18 -10.45
C TRP A 64 -15.26 2.05 -11.53
N PHE A 65 -13.97 2.32 -11.37
CA PHE A 65 -13.22 3.14 -12.33
C PHE A 65 -12.52 2.25 -13.35
N ARG A 66 -12.93 2.32 -14.61
CA ARG A 66 -12.25 1.61 -15.67
C ARG A 66 -10.85 2.19 -15.87
N ALA A 67 -9.80 1.33 -15.89
CA ALA A 67 -8.42 1.72 -16.13
C ALA A 67 -7.63 0.53 -16.72
N PHE A 68 -6.93 0.74 -17.83
CA PHE A 68 -6.01 -0.24 -18.42
C PHE A 68 -6.61 -1.64 -18.65
N GLY A 69 -7.87 -1.70 -19.15
CA GLY A 69 -8.57 -2.97 -19.37
C GLY A 69 -9.22 -3.59 -18.14
N GLU A 70 -8.95 -3.09 -16.95
CA GLU A 70 -9.52 -3.55 -15.68
C GLU A 70 -10.34 -2.48 -14.96
N TYR A 71 -10.82 -2.79 -13.75
CA TYR A 71 -11.58 -1.86 -12.92
C TYR A 71 -10.91 -1.68 -11.54
N LYS A 72 -10.67 -0.42 -11.17
CA LYS A 72 -10.16 0.00 -9.86
C LYS A 72 -11.29 0.28 -8.89
N MET A 73 -11.01 0.08 -7.62
CA MET A 73 -11.94 0.37 -6.52
C MET A 73 -12.02 1.89 -6.26
N PRO A 74 -13.20 2.39 -5.82
CA PRO A 74 -13.51 3.82 -5.85
C PRO A 74 -12.85 4.63 -4.72
N VAL A 75 -12.58 4.02 -3.57
CA VAL A 75 -12.29 4.78 -2.34
C VAL A 75 -11.08 5.69 -2.50
N LEU A 76 -9.95 5.18 -3.05
CA LEU A 76 -8.76 6.02 -3.21
C LEU A 76 -9.00 7.17 -4.19
N VAL A 77 -9.75 6.95 -5.28
CA VAL A 77 -10.05 8.00 -6.28
C VAL A 77 -10.84 9.13 -5.62
N TYR A 78 -11.89 8.82 -4.85
CA TYR A 78 -12.68 9.85 -4.16
C TYR A 78 -11.91 10.57 -3.05
N LEU A 79 -11.07 9.86 -2.29
CA LEU A 79 -10.18 10.48 -1.30
C LEU A 79 -9.17 11.42 -1.99
N THR A 80 -8.61 11.00 -3.13
CA THR A 80 -7.68 11.81 -3.92
C THR A 80 -8.39 13.03 -4.52
N SER A 81 -9.65 12.92 -4.93
CA SER A 81 -10.47 14.06 -5.39
C SER A 81 -10.60 15.12 -4.30
N GLY A 82 -10.93 14.72 -3.07
CA GLY A 82 -10.94 15.64 -1.91
C GLY A 82 -9.56 16.23 -1.60
N SER A 83 -8.50 15.44 -1.74
CA SER A 83 -7.13 15.90 -1.54
C SER A 83 -6.71 16.93 -2.61
N ILE A 84 -7.06 16.72 -3.87
CA ILE A 84 -6.81 17.69 -4.96
C ILE A 84 -7.58 18.99 -4.72
N ALA A 85 -8.79 18.93 -4.20
CA ALA A 85 -9.56 20.12 -3.84
C ALA A 85 -8.86 20.98 -2.77
N LEU A 86 -8.12 20.34 -1.84
CA LEU A 86 -7.42 21.03 -0.75
C LEU A 86 -5.99 21.49 -1.13
N PHE A 87 -5.25 20.68 -1.87
CA PHE A 87 -3.81 20.88 -2.11
C PHE A 87 -3.46 21.14 -3.60
N GLY A 88 -4.47 21.24 -4.46
CA GLY A 88 -4.26 21.40 -5.89
C GLY A 88 -3.79 20.12 -6.59
N ARG A 89 -3.52 20.22 -7.90
CA ARG A 89 -3.07 19.12 -8.75
C ARG A 89 -1.56 18.91 -8.61
N THR A 90 -1.17 18.24 -7.54
CA THR A 90 0.23 17.99 -7.18
C THR A 90 0.42 16.53 -6.83
N GLU A 91 1.67 16.04 -6.92
CA GLU A 91 2.04 14.70 -6.46
C GLU A 91 1.75 14.53 -4.96
N PHE A 92 1.90 15.61 -4.18
CA PHE A 92 1.50 15.62 -2.77
C PHE A 92 0.03 15.28 -2.60
N ALA A 93 -0.85 15.96 -3.34
CA ALA A 93 -2.29 15.74 -3.25
C ALA A 93 -2.69 14.31 -3.62
N VAL A 94 -2.02 13.70 -4.60
CA VAL A 94 -2.26 12.31 -5.03
C VAL A 94 -1.87 11.31 -3.95
N ARG A 95 -0.77 11.54 -3.23
CA ARG A 95 -0.18 10.64 -2.23
C ARG A 95 -0.69 10.87 -0.82
N PHE A 96 -1.19 12.06 -0.52
CA PHE A 96 -1.64 12.45 0.82
C PHE A 96 -2.68 11.48 1.43
N PRO A 97 -3.71 10.98 0.70
CA PRO A 97 -4.67 10.04 1.27
C PRO A 97 -4.01 8.75 1.79
N SER A 98 -3.07 8.19 1.05
CA SER A 98 -2.31 7.00 1.47
C SER A 98 -1.39 7.31 2.65
N ALA A 99 -0.67 8.45 2.62
CA ALA A 99 0.20 8.86 3.72
C ALA A 99 -0.59 9.12 5.02
N ALA A 100 -1.73 9.81 4.91
CA ALA A 100 -2.63 10.04 6.05
C ALA A 100 -3.17 8.73 6.62
N ALA A 101 -3.62 7.80 5.78
CA ALA A 101 -4.04 6.46 6.20
C ALA A 101 -2.90 5.73 6.94
N GLY A 102 -1.67 5.78 6.43
CA GLY A 102 -0.51 5.18 7.08
C GLY A 102 -0.20 5.78 8.46
N ILE A 103 -0.36 7.10 8.62
CA ILE A 103 -0.19 7.78 9.93
C ILE A 103 -1.31 7.39 10.89
N LEU A 104 -2.56 7.42 10.43
CA LEU A 104 -3.73 7.04 11.23
C LEU A 104 -3.67 5.56 11.64
N THR A 105 -3.11 4.69 10.78
CA THR A 105 -2.86 3.29 11.11
C THR A 105 -2.00 3.16 12.37
N LEU A 106 -0.96 3.97 12.57
CA LEU A 106 -0.12 3.91 13.77
C LEU A 106 -0.94 4.17 15.04
N ILE A 107 -1.84 5.15 15.00
CA ILE A 107 -2.71 5.50 16.14
C ILE A 107 -3.66 4.35 16.45
N VAL A 108 -4.38 3.87 15.43
CA VAL A 108 -5.37 2.80 15.59
C VAL A 108 -4.70 1.48 15.98
N PHE A 109 -3.53 1.20 15.43
CA PHE A 109 -2.73 0.02 15.75
C PHE A 109 -2.26 0.03 17.22
N TYR A 110 -1.82 1.17 17.75
CA TYR A 110 -1.50 1.30 19.18
C TYR A 110 -2.67 0.84 20.05
N PHE A 111 -3.87 1.39 19.83
CA PHE A 111 -5.04 1.04 20.62
C PHE A 111 -5.46 -0.42 20.42
N LEU A 112 -5.42 -0.93 19.19
CA LEU A 112 -5.70 -2.34 18.92
C LEU A 112 -4.75 -3.26 19.69
N VAL A 113 -3.45 -2.99 19.66
CA VAL A 113 -2.43 -3.79 20.36
C VAL A 113 -2.57 -3.65 21.88
N GLU A 114 -2.87 -2.46 22.41
CA GLU A 114 -3.10 -2.25 23.84
C GLU A 114 -4.29 -3.08 24.34
N GLU A 115 -5.38 -3.10 23.58
CA GLU A 115 -6.56 -3.88 23.92
C GLU A 115 -6.31 -5.39 23.82
N LEU A 116 -5.72 -5.87 22.71
CA LEU A 116 -5.42 -7.28 22.53
C LEU A 116 -4.41 -7.79 23.56
N SER A 117 -3.38 -7.02 23.84
CA SER A 117 -2.38 -7.38 24.84
C SER A 117 -2.94 -7.39 26.26
N SER A 118 -4.01 -6.65 26.52
CA SER A 118 -4.72 -6.71 27.82
C SER A 118 -5.30 -8.09 28.12
N PHE A 119 -5.71 -8.85 27.08
CA PHE A 119 -6.14 -10.25 27.21
C PHE A 119 -4.96 -11.21 27.41
N ALA A 120 -3.74 -10.77 27.10
CA ALA A 120 -2.52 -11.59 27.17
C ALA A 120 -1.57 -11.19 28.30
N LYS A 121 -1.99 -10.39 29.28
CA LYS A 121 -1.14 -9.83 30.37
C LYS A 121 -0.19 -10.84 31.02
N LYS A 122 -0.62 -12.09 31.21
CA LYS A 122 0.17 -13.16 31.85
C LYS A 122 1.24 -13.75 30.92
N HIS A 123 1.16 -13.47 29.62
CA HIS A 123 1.98 -14.10 28.59
C HIS A 123 2.89 -13.13 27.86
N ILE A 124 2.61 -11.81 27.93
CA ILE A 124 3.45 -10.79 27.30
C ILE A 124 4.58 -10.35 28.24
N PRO A 125 5.78 -10.09 27.71
CA PRO A 125 6.82 -9.39 28.46
C PRO A 125 6.39 -7.93 28.65
N PHE A 126 6.62 -7.38 29.83
CA PHE A 126 6.23 -6.02 30.21
C PHE A 126 4.70 -5.79 30.25
N SER A 127 4.29 -4.52 30.39
CA SER A 127 2.88 -4.14 30.42
C SER A 127 2.28 -3.93 29.03
N PRO A 128 0.96 -4.07 28.86
CA PRO A 128 0.27 -3.78 27.59
C PRO A 128 0.66 -2.46 26.95
N PRO A 129 0.70 -1.29 27.65
CA PRO A 129 1.13 -0.04 27.03
C PRO A 129 2.55 -0.07 26.46
N ILE A 130 3.51 -0.73 27.13
CA ILE A 130 4.89 -0.83 26.66
C ILE A 130 4.93 -1.70 25.39
N PHE A 131 4.25 -2.85 25.41
CA PHE A 131 4.16 -3.73 24.25
C PHE A 131 3.55 -2.99 23.05
N SER A 132 2.49 -2.21 23.27
CA SER A 132 1.83 -1.42 22.20
C SER A 132 2.71 -0.31 21.66
N LEU A 133 3.43 0.44 22.53
CA LEU A 133 4.36 1.48 22.09
C LEU A 133 5.50 0.91 21.23
N VAL A 134 6.10 -0.20 21.66
CA VAL A 134 7.19 -0.83 20.89
C VAL A 134 6.68 -1.38 19.56
N SER A 135 5.52 -2.03 19.57
CA SER A 135 4.89 -2.52 18.34
C SER A 135 4.57 -1.38 17.37
N THR A 136 4.06 -0.26 17.88
CA THR A 136 3.75 0.92 17.06
C THR A 136 5.02 1.59 16.55
N LEU A 137 6.08 1.66 17.34
CA LEU A 137 7.39 2.16 16.89
C LEU A 137 7.95 1.30 15.76
N PHE A 138 7.90 -0.04 15.90
CA PHE A 138 8.39 -0.94 14.86
C PHE A 138 7.57 -0.86 13.58
N LEU A 139 6.25 -0.67 13.67
CA LEU A 139 5.41 -0.39 12.50
C LEU A 139 5.73 0.98 11.88
N ALA A 140 6.00 2.00 12.72
CA ALA A 140 6.33 3.35 12.24
C ALA A 140 7.63 3.39 11.42
N ILE A 141 8.64 2.61 11.84
CA ILE A 141 9.95 2.53 11.16
C ILE A 141 10.06 1.36 10.16
N SER A 142 8.99 0.57 9.97
CA SER A 142 8.98 -0.55 9.01
C SER A 142 9.15 -0.06 7.57
N PRO A 143 10.20 -0.49 6.84
CA PRO A 143 10.38 -0.16 5.42
C PRO A 143 9.15 -0.53 4.58
N TRP A 144 8.58 -1.71 4.80
CA TRP A 144 7.38 -2.19 4.13
C TRP A 144 6.21 -1.23 4.27
N HIS A 145 5.90 -0.80 5.50
CA HIS A 145 4.76 0.12 5.75
C HIS A 145 5.07 1.56 5.30
N ILE A 146 6.33 2.02 5.42
CA ILE A 146 6.74 3.34 4.93
C ILE A 146 6.56 3.43 3.42
N GLN A 147 7.08 2.45 2.66
CA GLN A 147 7.02 2.44 1.20
C GLN A 147 5.57 2.57 0.70
N PHE A 148 4.67 1.72 1.19
CA PHE A 148 3.28 1.74 0.73
C PHE A 148 2.44 2.89 1.31
N SER A 149 2.94 3.61 2.30
CA SER A 149 2.33 4.85 2.78
C SER A 149 2.74 6.07 1.96
N ARG A 150 3.87 6.03 1.23
CA ARG A 150 4.42 7.19 0.52
C ARG A 150 3.98 7.26 -0.95
N GLY A 151 3.57 6.16 -1.55
CA GLY A 151 2.90 6.15 -2.85
C GLY A 151 1.38 6.15 -2.72
N GLY A 152 0.67 6.44 -3.82
CA GLY A 152 -0.79 6.41 -3.90
C GLY A 152 -1.33 4.98 -3.99
N PHE A 153 -1.08 4.16 -2.95
CA PHE A 153 -1.47 2.76 -2.93
C PHE A 153 -2.78 2.53 -2.17
N GLU A 154 -3.76 1.97 -2.86
CA GLU A 154 -5.09 1.66 -2.31
C GLU A 154 -5.01 0.68 -1.13
N ASN A 155 -4.08 -0.28 -1.19
CA ASN A 155 -3.96 -1.31 -0.17
C ASN A 155 -3.56 -0.75 1.20
N ASN A 156 -2.80 0.35 1.24
CA ASN A 156 -2.47 1.02 2.51
C ASN A 156 -3.69 1.69 3.16
N VAL A 157 -4.59 2.25 2.35
CA VAL A 157 -5.88 2.79 2.83
C VAL A 157 -6.78 1.64 3.33
N ALA A 158 -6.81 0.52 2.61
CA ALA A 158 -7.54 -0.68 3.04
C ALA A 158 -6.99 -1.25 4.35
N LEU A 159 -5.67 -1.25 4.55
CA LEU A 159 -5.01 -1.65 5.80
C LEU A 159 -5.53 -0.80 6.98
N PHE A 160 -5.60 0.52 6.81
CA PHE A 160 -6.15 1.42 7.84
C PHE A 160 -7.58 1.04 8.22
N PHE A 161 -8.48 0.89 7.25
CA PHE A 161 -9.86 0.51 7.53
C PHE A 161 -9.96 -0.88 8.17
N TYR A 162 -9.12 -1.81 7.76
CA TYR A 162 -9.11 -3.15 8.33
C TYR A 162 -8.67 -3.14 9.79
N ILE A 163 -7.58 -2.44 10.14
CA ILE A 163 -7.11 -2.33 11.52
C ILE A 163 -8.14 -1.60 12.40
N LEU A 164 -8.79 -0.57 11.86
CA LEU A 164 -9.88 0.13 12.55
C LEU A 164 -11.08 -0.79 12.79
N SER A 165 -11.45 -1.62 11.80
CA SER A 165 -12.50 -2.63 11.95
C SER A 165 -12.15 -3.63 13.06
N LEU A 166 -10.91 -4.13 13.11
CA LEU A 166 -10.45 -5.04 14.17
C LEU A 166 -10.56 -4.36 15.56
N LEU A 167 -10.11 -3.13 15.71
CA LEU A 167 -10.20 -2.38 16.97
C LEU A 167 -11.64 -2.25 17.44
N LEU A 168 -12.54 -1.84 16.54
CA LEU A 168 -13.96 -1.68 16.86
C LEU A 168 -14.63 -3.02 17.20
N GLY A 169 -14.22 -4.12 16.54
CA GLY A 169 -14.63 -5.48 16.90
C GLY A 169 -14.19 -5.87 18.31
N VAL A 170 -12.96 -5.52 18.70
CA VAL A 170 -12.46 -5.73 20.08
C VAL A 170 -13.22 -4.84 21.08
N TYR A 171 -13.52 -3.60 20.74
CA TYR A 171 -14.36 -2.74 21.59
C TYR A 171 -15.78 -3.29 21.75
N PHE A 172 -16.39 -3.83 20.69
CA PHE A 172 -17.67 -4.53 20.82
C PHE A 172 -17.56 -5.73 21.77
N TYR A 173 -16.55 -6.58 21.60
CA TYR A 173 -16.32 -7.72 22.48
C TYR A 173 -16.25 -7.30 23.95
N LYS A 174 -15.58 -6.19 24.23
CA LYS A 174 -15.30 -5.69 25.60
C LYS A 174 -16.49 -4.92 26.20
N HIS A 175 -17.06 -3.99 25.45
CA HIS A 175 -18.05 -3.03 25.93
C HIS A 175 -19.51 -3.38 25.58
N LYS A 176 -19.72 -4.33 24.69
CA LYS A 176 -21.04 -4.81 24.28
C LYS A 176 -21.96 -3.73 23.66
N LYS A 177 -21.41 -2.63 23.11
CA LYS A 177 -22.18 -1.57 22.46
C LYS A 177 -22.33 -1.90 20.97
N SER A 178 -23.59 -2.04 20.50
CA SER A 178 -23.88 -2.43 19.09
C SER A 178 -23.31 -1.45 18.06
N LEU A 179 -23.13 -0.15 18.44
CA LEU A 179 -22.50 0.84 17.58
C LEU A 179 -21.07 0.42 17.17
N TYR A 180 -20.28 -0.15 18.09
CA TYR A 180 -18.93 -0.63 17.74
C TYR A 180 -18.97 -1.76 16.72
N LEU A 181 -19.96 -2.66 16.82
CA LEU A 181 -20.12 -3.74 15.84
C LEU A 181 -20.54 -3.21 14.47
N LEU A 182 -21.50 -2.28 14.46
CA LEU A 182 -21.97 -1.64 13.23
C LEU A 182 -20.82 -0.91 12.51
N LEU A 183 -20.05 -0.10 13.24
CA LEU A 183 -18.89 0.60 12.69
C LEU A 183 -17.77 -0.35 12.28
N SER A 184 -17.53 -1.44 13.05
CA SER A 184 -16.57 -2.48 12.66
C SER A 184 -16.92 -3.06 11.30
N PHE A 185 -18.17 -3.41 11.08
CA PHE A 185 -18.63 -3.98 9.82
C PHE A 185 -18.70 -2.96 8.68
N LEU A 186 -18.97 -1.68 8.97
CA LEU A 186 -18.86 -0.60 8.01
C LEU A 186 -17.42 -0.50 7.46
N PHE A 187 -16.43 -0.38 8.36
CA PHE A 187 -15.03 -0.25 7.93
C PHE A 187 -14.50 -1.55 7.29
N LEU A 188 -15.00 -2.70 7.72
CA LEU A 188 -14.68 -3.97 7.06
C LEU A 188 -15.24 -4.01 5.62
N ALA A 189 -16.48 -3.55 5.39
CA ALA A 189 -17.04 -3.43 4.05
C ALA A 189 -16.27 -2.43 3.19
N LEU A 190 -15.87 -1.28 3.74
CA LEU A 190 -15.08 -0.27 3.01
C LEU A 190 -13.74 -0.83 2.50
N THR A 191 -13.14 -1.82 3.16
CA THR A 191 -11.92 -2.46 2.64
C THR A 191 -12.14 -3.09 1.27
N MET A 192 -13.33 -3.66 1.01
CA MET A 192 -13.68 -4.28 -0.27
C MET A 192 -13.87 -3.26 -1.40
N TYR A 193 -14.29 -2.03 -1.06
CA TYR A 193 -14.34 -0.89 -1.99
C TYR A 193 -13.02 -0.15 -2.13
N THR A 194 -11.97 -0.61 -1.42
CA THR A 194 -10.65 0.01 -1.44
C THR A 194 -9.65 -0.85 -2.20
N TYR A 195 -9.60 -2.17 -1.93
CA TYR A 195 -8.60 -3.03 -2.56
C TYR A 195 -9.09 -4.46 -2.79
N ASN A 196 -8.78 -5.02 -3.97
CA ASN A 196 -9.32 -6.30 -4.44
C ASN A 196 -9.05 -7.51 -3.51
N ALA A 197 -7.89 -7.59 -2.85
CA ALA A 197 -7.57 -8.71 -1.95
C ALA A 197 -8.58 -8.82 -0.78
N PHE A 198 -9.17 -7.70 -0.38
CA PHE A 198 -10.16 -7.69 0.70
C PHE A 198 -11.53 -8.24 0.29
N ARG A 199 -11.79 -8.49 -0.99
CA ARG A 199 -12.97 -9.26 -1.44
C ARG A 199 -12.95 -10.69 -0.89
N PHE A 200 -11.78 -11.21 -0.54
CA PHE A 200 -11.60 -12.49 0.15
C PHE A 200 -11.44 -12.31 1.67
N ILE A 201 -10.54 -11.41 2.09
CA ILE A 201 -10.15 -11.26 3.51
C ILE A 201 -11.34 -10.77 4.36
N ALA A 202 -12.14 -9.82 3.87
CA ALA A 202 -13.21 -9.21 4.66
C ALA A 202 -14.36 -10.18 4.95
N PRO A 203 -14.90 -10.98 4.00
CA PRO A 203 -15.90 -11.99 4.31
C PRO A 203 -15.42 -13.06 5.29
N VAL A 204 -14.16 -13.53 5.17
CA VAL A 204 -13.59 -14.50 6.11
C VAL A 204 -13.44 -13.90 7.51
N THR A 205 -13.02 -12.64 7.61
CA THR A 205 -12.94 -11.91 8.90
C THR A 205 -14.32 -11.69 9.50
N PHE A 206 -15.31 -11.37 8.69
CA PHE A 206 -16.72 -11.24 9.11
C PHE A 206 -17.24 -12.53 9.74
N ILE A 207 -17.04 -13.67 9.06
CA ILE A 207 -17.43 -15.00 9.58
C ILE A 207 -16.70 -15.31 10.89
N ALA A 208 -15.38 -15.02 10.96
CA ALA A 208 -14.59 -15.21 12.17
C ALA A 208 -15.11 -14.36 13.33
N PHE A 209 -15.48 -13.10 13.07
CA PHE A 209 -16.09 -12.22 14.08
C PHE A 209 -17.43 -12.75 14.59
N LEU A 210 -18.32 -13.14 13.69
CA LEU A 210 -19.62 -13.74 14.09
C LEU A 210 -19.39 -14.99 14.94
N GLY A 211 -18.46 -15.87 14.55
CA GLY A 211 -18.08 -17.04 15.33
C GLY A 211 -17.57 -16.69 16.74
N VAL A 212 -16.65 -15.73 16.86
CA VAL A 212 -16.13 -15.28 18.16
C VAL A 212 -17.23 -14.65 19.02
N PHE A 213 -18.07 -13.80 18.45
CA PHE A 213 -19.11 -13.11 19.20
C PHE A 213 -20.21 -14.06 19.65
N TYR A 214 -20.61 -15.01 18.81
CA TYR A 214 -21.63 -15.99 19.15
C TYR A 214 -21.11 -17.03 20.15
N PHE A 215 -19.99 -17.70 19.84
CA PHE A 215 -19.53 -18.86 20.64
C PHE A 215 -18.74 -18.46 21.89
N LYS A 216 -17.81 -17.48 21.78
CA LYS A 216 -16.97 -17.10 22.93
C LYS A 216 -17.58 -15.99 23.76
N SER A 217 -18.20 -15.00 23.15
CA SER A 217 -18.82 -13.87 23.83
C SER A 217 -20.26 -14.16 24.23
N LYS A 218 -20.85 -15.28 23.74
CA LYS A 218 -22.23 -15.73 23.99
C LYS A 218 -23.29 -14.64 23.70
N GLU A 219 -23.02 -13.81 22.67
CA GLU A 219 -23.96 -12.78 22.26
C GLU A 219 -25.20 -13.41 21.63
N ASN A 220 -26.36 -12.81 21.90
CA ASN A 220 -27.59 -13.23 21.28
C ASN A 220 -27.58 -12.93 19.78
N ILE A 221 -27.99 -13.91 18.96
CA ILE A 221 -28.06 -13.77 17.49
C ILE A 221 -28.91 -12.56 17.07
N LYS A 222 -30.01 -12.26 17.82
CA LYS A 222 -30.87 -11.10 17.56
C LYS A 222 -30.13 -9.76 17.67
N ARG A 223 -29.06 -9.70 18.46
CA ARG A 223 -28.19 -8.52 18.60
C ARG A 223 -27.15 -8.40 17.49
N LEU A 224 -26.64 -9.54 17.02
CA LEU A 224 -25.64 -9.59 15.93
C LEU A 224 -26.28 -9.33 14.56
N LEU A 225 -27.52 -9.81 14.38
CA LEU A 225 -28.22 -9.84 13.09
C LEU A 225 -28.33 -8.47 12.39
N PRO A 226 -28.73 -7.36 13.07
CA PRO A 226 -28.84 -6.06 12.37
C PRO A 226 -27.50 -5.59 11.77
N SER A 227 -26.40 -5.73 12.52
CA SER A 227 -25.07 -5.37 12.02
C SER A 227 -24.56 -6.32 10.96
N ALA A 228 -24.90 -7.61 11.05
CA ALA A 228 -24.57 -8.61 10.04
C ALA A 228 -25.32 -8.35 8.72
N LEU A 229 -26.61 -8.06 8.78
CA LEU A 229 -27.41 -7.67 7.61
C LEU A 229 -26.89 -6.37 6.99
N PHE A 230 -26.53 -5.40 7.80
CA PHE A 230 -25.93 -4.14 7.33
C PHE A 230 -24.65 -4.42 6.53
N PHE A 231 -23.73 -5.27 7.04
CA PHE A 231 -22.54 -5.67 6.29
C PHE A 231 -22.88 -6.32 4.96
N VAL A 232 -23.79 -7.30 4.95
CA VAL A 232 -24.21 -8.02 3.74
C VAL A 232 -24.79 -7.06 2.70
N ILE A 233 -25.65 -6.11 3.13
CA ILE A 233 -26.21 -5.09 2.25
C ILE A 233 -25.09 -4.21 1.65
N LEU A 234 -24.13 -3.77 2.46
CA LEU A 234 -23.03 -2.93 1.99
C LEU A 234 -22.13 -3.64 0.98
N ILE A 235 -21.85 -4.93 1.17
CA ILE A 235 -20.95 -5.64 0.26
C ILE A 235 -21.66 -6.17 -1.00
N LEU A 236 -22.98 -6.20 -1.02
CA LEU A 236 -23.77 -6.77 -2.13
C LEU A 236 -23.38 -6.18 -3.50
N PRO A 237 -23.22 -4.85 -3.68
CA PRO A 237 -22.80 -4.31 -4.95
C PRO A 237 -21.43 -4.84 -5.40
N VAL A 238 -20.45 -4.95 -4.47
CA VAL A 238 -19.11 -5.48 -4.79
C VAL A 238 -19.18 -6.95 -5.18
N VAL A 239 -19.99 -7.73 -4.47
CA VAL A 239 -20.18 -9.17 -4.76
C VAL A 239 -20.81 -9.32 -6.14
N LEU A 240 -21.91 -8.63 -6.42
CA LEU A 240 -22.58 -8.69 -7.72
C LEU A 240 -21.65 -8.26 -8.85
N PHE A 241 -20.90 -7.15 -8.68
CA PHE A 241 -19.90 -6.73 -9.64
C PHE A 241 -18.81 -7.80 -9.86
N SER A 242 -18.33 -8.43 -8.79
CA SER A 242 -17.30 -9.48 -8.88
C SER A 242 -17.75 -10.73 -9.63
N LEU A 243 -19.06 -10.94 -9.80
CA LEU A 243 -19.62 -12.02 -10.59
C LEU A 243 -19.77 -11.67 -12.08
N THR A 244 -19.57 -10.39 -12.45
CA THR A 244 -19.58 -9.97 -13.86
C THR A 244 -18.24 -10.25 -14.53
N GLY A 245 -18.22 -10.40 -15.86
CA GLY A 245 -17.00 -10.50 -16.64
C GLY A 245 -16.04 -9.33 -16.39
N GLN A 246 -16.56 -8.12 -16.20
CA GLN A 246 -15.76 -6.93 -15.89
C GLN A 246 -15.13 -6.97 -14.49
N GLY A 247 -15.86 -7.46 -13.49
CA GLY A 247 -15.37 -7.56 -12.11
C GLY A 247 -14.29 -8.62 -11.89
N ILE A 248 -14.21 -9.63 -12.79
CA ILE A 248 -13.23 -10.72 -12.73
C ILE A 248 -12.01 -10.50 -13.64
N THR A 249 -12.03 -9.50 -14.54
CA THR A 249 -10.98 -9.29 -15.55
C THR A 249 -9.58 -9.30 -14.93
N ARG A 250 -9.34 -8.49 -13.90
CA ARG A 250 -8.03 -8.44 -13.23
C ARG A 250 -7.61 -9.80 -12.68
N PHE A 251 -8.54 -10.56 -12.10
CA PHE A 251 -8.23 -11.89 -11.58
C PHE A 251 -7.90 -12.86 -12.71
N SER A 252 -8.62 -12.83 -13.83
CA SER A 252 -8.34 -13.71 -14.98
C SER A 252 -6.97 -13.42 -15.62
N GLU A 253 -6.61 -12.13 -15.74
CA GLU A 253 -5.31 -11.72 -16.32
C GLU A 253 -4.12 -12.04 -15.40
N THR A 254 -4.30 -11.95 -14.08
CA THR A 254 -3.22 -12.18 -13.13
C THR A 254 -3.31 -13.52 -12.41
N SER A 255 -4.25 -14.39 -12.77
CA SER A 255 -4.45 -15.68 -12.11
C SER A 255 -3.23 -16.59 -12.19
N ALA A 256 -2.85 -17.17 -11.06
CA ALA A 256 -1.87 -18.25 -11.01
C ALA A 256 -2.44 -19.59 -11.53
N LEU A 257 -3.79 -19.67 -11.64
CA LEU A 257 -4.50 -20.83 -12.16
C LEU A 257 -4.53 -20.77 -13.70
N SER A 258 -4.26 -21.88 -14.33
CA SER A 258 -4.30 -22.01 -15.79
C SER A 258 -5.22 -23.17 -16.19
N VAL A 259 -6.09 -22.91 -17.15
CA VAL A 259 -6.94 -23.94 -17.77
C VAL A 259 -6.13 -25.03 -18.50
N ASN A 260 -4.91 -24.69 -18.93
CA ASN A 260 -4.01 -25.64 -19.59
C ASN A 260 -3.24 -26.55 -18.62
N LYS A 261 -3.38 -26.33 -17.29
CA LYS A 261 -2.78 -27.12 -16.23
C LYS A 261 -3.82 -28.04 -15.61
N ASN A 262 -3.42 -29.26 -15.26
CA ASN A 262 -4.28 -30.13 -14.49
C ASN A 262 -4.44 -29.61 -13.04
N ILE A 263 -5.41 -30.17 -12.29
CA ILE A 263 -5.74 -29.74 -10.92
C ILE A 263 -4.53 -29.85 -9.98
N PHE A 264 -3.71 -30.88 -10.14
CA PHE A 264 -2.52 -31.11 -9.32
C PHE A 264 -1.46 -30.03 -9.57
N GLN A 265 -1.19 -29.69 -10.84
CA GLN A 265 -0.26 -28.63 -11.22
C GLN A 265 -0.71 -27.25 -10.72
N ASN A 266 -2.01 -26.96 -10.80
CA ASN A 266 -2.57 -25.74 -10.23
C ASN A 266 -2.42 -25.70 -8.70
N LEU A 267 -2.68 -26.80 -8.01
CA LEU A 267 -2.51 -26.89 -6.56
C LEU A 267 -1.05 -26.70 -6.14
N VAL A 268 -0.09 -27.33 -6.83
CA VAL A 268 1.32 -27.16 -6.59
C VAL A 268 1.74 -25.69 -6.82
N ALA A 269 1.27 -25.03 -7.88
CA ALA A 269 1.54 -23.63 -8.15
C ALA A 269 1.04 -22.73 -6.99
N LEU A 270 -0.19 -22.96 -6.52
CA LEU A 270 -0.76 -22.20 -5.39
C LEU A 270 0.02 -22.39 -4.09
N ILE A 271 0.39 -23.63 -3.76
CA ILE A 271 1.18 -23.92 -2.56
C ILE A 271 2.56 -23.28 -2.66
N THR A 272 3.23 -23.38 -3.81
CA THR A 272 4.53 -22.75 -4.06
C THR A 272 4.45 -21.23 -3.92
N ASN A 273 3.45 -20.59 -4.53
CA ASN A 273 3.22 -19.17 -4.42
C ASN A 273 2.95 -18.79 -2.96
N TYR A 274 2.10 -19.53 -2.25
CA TYR A 274 1.79 -19.25 -0.86
C TYR A 274 3.02 -19.33 0.05
N ILE A 275 3.84 -20.37 -0.11
CA ILE A 275 5.07 -20.54 0.68
C ILE A 275 6.09 -19.45 0.36
N SER A 276 6.11 -18.92 -0.87
CA SER A 276 7.05 -17.88 -1.29
C SER A 276 6.97 -16.62 -0.44
N TYR A 277 5.80 -16.29 0.16
CA TYR A 277 5.62 -15.17 1.08
C TYR A 277 6.34 -15.31 2.43
N PHE A 278 6.75 -16.52 2.76
CA PHE A 278 7.53 -16.84 3.98
C PHE A 278 8.99 -17.11 3.66
N SER A 279 9.40 -17.00 2.41
CA SER A 279 10.77 -17.26 2.00
C SER A 279 11.74 -16.22 2.57
N PHE A 280 12.93 -16.68 2.94
CA PHE A 280 14.01 -15.80 3.41
C PHE A 280 14.36 -14.74 2.36
N LYS A 281 14.32 -15.11 1.07
CA LYS A 281 14.60 -14.22 -0.05
C LYS A 281 13.62 -13.05 -0.07
N PHE A 282 12.31 -13.30 0.02
CA PHE A 282 11.27 -12.27 0.04
C PHE A 282 11.36 -11.40 1.29
N LEU A 283 11.52 -12.04 2.44
CA LEU A 283 11.44 -11.31 3.72
C LEU A 283 12.68 -10.44 3.96
N PHE A 284 13.90 -10.90 3.61
CA PHE A 284 15.12 -10.27 4.08
C PHE A 284 16.12 -9.85 2.99
N VAL A 285 16.00 -10.34 1.73
CA VAL A 285 17.07 -10.15 0.74
C VAL A 285 16.66 -9.31 -0.45
N VAL A 286 15.58 -9.67 -1.14
CA VAL A 286 15.22 -9.04 -2.44
C VAL A 286 13.79 -8.51 -2.46
N GLY A 287 12.90 -8.98 -1.56
CA GLY A 287 11.48 -8.68 -1.63
C GLY A 287 10.80 -9.33 -2.85
N ASP A 288 9.94 -8.60 -3.57
CA ASP A 288 9.24 -9.11 -4.75
C ASP A 288 9.89 -8.73 -6.10
N GLY A 289 10.96 -7.94 -6.08
CA GLY A 289 11.69 -7.52 -7.27
C GLY A 289 11.00 -6.43 -8.09
N ILE A 290 9.94 -5.80 -7.57
CA ILE A 290 9.23 -4.71 -8.23
C ILE A 290 9.74 -3.38 -7.67
N GLY A 291 10.38 -2.56 -8.51
CA GLY A 291 11.05 -1.34 -8.03
C GLY A 291 10.14 -0.32 -7.34
N ARG A 292 8.82 -0.36 -7.57
CA ARG A 292 7.86 0.47 -6.85
C ARG A 292 7.56 -0.02 -5.43
N HIS A 293 7.86 -1.27 -5.11
CA HIS A 293 7.48 -1.90 -3.85
C HIS A 293 8.60 -1.89 -2.81
N GLU A 294 9.83 -1.83 -3.27
CA GLU A 294 10.99 -1.96 -2.40
C GLU A 294 12.25 -1.35 -3.03
N MET A 295 13.26 -1.24 -2.22
CA MET A 295 14.59 -0.84 -2.69
C MET A 295 15.33 -2.08 -3.23
N PRO A 296 16.16 -1.92 -4.28
CA PRO A 296 17.00 -3.00 -4.78
C PRO A 296 17.86 -3.62 -3.66
N ASN A 297 17.86 -4.95 -3.59
CA ASN A 297 18.62 -5.73 -2.60
C ASN A 297 18.17 -5.51 -1.13
N PHE A 298 16.93 -5.10 -0.93
CA PHE A 298 16.29 -5.07 0.39
C PHE A 298 15.05 -5.98 0.39
N GLY A 299 14.93 -6.80 1.44
CA GLY A 299 13.68 -7.50 1.69
C GLY A 299 12.63 -6.57 2.31
N VAL A 300 11.42 -7.09 2.48
CA VAL A 300 10.34 -6.32 3.13
C VAL A 300 10.58 -6.12 4.64
N LEU A 301 11.46 -6.91 5.26
CA LEU A 301 11.92 -6.80 6.64
C LEU A 301 13.44 -6.55 6.68
N GLN A 302 13.90 -5.83 7.70
CA GLN A 302 15.34 -5.63 7.97
C GLN A 302 15.94 -6.84 8.68
N PHE A 303 17.25 -7.07 8.55
CA PHE A 303 17.93 -8.27 9.12
C PHE A 303 17.86 -8.31 10.65
N TRP A 304 17.87 -7.17 11.32
CA TRP A 304 17.73 -7.14 12.78
C TRP A 304 16.40 -7.75 13.28
N ASN A 305 15.39 -7.79 12.43
CA ASN A 305 14.09 -8.41 12.77
C ASN A 305 14.18 -9.93 12.93
N LEU A 306 15.11 -10.59 12.23
CA LEU A 306 15.17 -12.05 12.11
C LEU A 306 15.24 -12.79 13.48
N PRO A 307 16.16 -12.48 14.40
CA PRO A 307 16.23 -13.20 15.68
C PRO A 307 14.95 -13.00 16.51
N PHE A 308 14.37 -11.81 16.46
CA PHE A 308 13.15 -11.50 17.20
C PHE A 308 11.89 -12.11 16.56
N LEU A 309 11.87 -12.23 15.24
CA LEU A 309 10.81 -12.91 14.50
C LEU A 309 10.78 -14.41 14.87
N ILE A 310 11.92 -15.07 14.94
CA ILE A 310 12.03 -16.49 15.34
C ILE A 310 11.49 -16.68 16.77
N LEU A 311 11.94 -15.84 17.71
CA LEU A 311 11.44 -15.87 19.09
C LEU A 311 9.94 -15.58 19.15
N GLY A 312 9.48 -14.56 18.44
CA GLY A 312 8.07 -14.18 18.40
C GLY A 312 7.17 -15.28 17.81
N LEU A 313 7.63 -15.96 16.76
CA LEU A 313 6.93 -17.10 16.16
C LEU A 313 6.80 -18.25 17.16
N TYR A 314 7.90 -18.61 17.84
CA TYR A 314 7.87 -19.65 18.89
C TYR A 314 6.80 -19.36 19.95
N PHE A 315 6.75 -18.13 20.48
CA PHE A 315 5.77 -17.78 21.51
C PHE A 315 4.36 -17.64 20.96
N THR A 316 4.21 -17.20 19.71
CA THR A 316 2.91 -17.13 19.05
C THR A 316 2.27 -18.52 18.95
N VAL A 317 3.04 -19.52 18.54
CA VAL A 317 2.56 -20.91 18.51
C VAL A 317 2.31 -21.44 19.93
N LYS A 318 3.22 -21.20 20.87
CA LYS A 318 3.10 -21.65 22.26
C LYS A 318 1.83 -21.13 22.95
N TYR A 319 1.44 -19.88 22.68
CA TYR A 319 0.30 -19.24 23.33
C TYR A 319 -0.92 -19.05 22.42
N ILE A 320 -1.05 -19.85 21.36
CA ILE A 320 -2.09 -19.75 20.33
C ILE A 320 -3.52 -19.71 20.87
N LYS A 321 -3.77 -20.31 22.04
CA LYS A 321 -5.09 -20.29 22.69
C LYS A 321 -5.52 -18.91 23.21
N ASN A 322 -4.57 -17.96 23.31
CA ASN A 322 -4.85 -16.60 23.73
C ASN A 322 -5.26 -15.74 22.53
N ALA A 323 -6.19 -14.80 22.71
CA ALA A 323 -6.76 -13.98 21.64
C ALA A 323 -5.73 -13.20 20.83
N LEU A 324 -4.72 -12.58 21.47
CA LEU A 324 -3.64 -11.86 20.78
C LEU A 324 -2.91 -12.77 19.79
N PHE A 325 -2.46 -13.93 20.25
CA PHE A 325 -1.68 -14.85 19.43
C PHE A 325 -2.53 -15.56 18.37
N ALA A 326 -3.81 -15.84 18.69
CA ALA A 326 -4.75 -16.38 17.72
C ALA A 326 -5.01 -15.42 16.56
N ILE A 327 -5.11 -14.11 16.81
CA ILE A 327 -5.26 -13.09 15.76
C ILE A 327 -3.99 -12.99 14.93
N ILE A 328 -2.80 -13.03 15.54
CA ILE A 328 -1.52 -13.04 14.81
C ILE A 328 -1.50 -14.22 13.82
N ILE A 329 -1.81 -15.43 14.28
CA ILE A 329 -1.87 -16.63 13.43
C ILE A 329 -2.93 -16.49 12.33
N PHE A 330 -4.13 -16.02 12.68
CA PHE A 330 -5.19 -15.79 11.71
C PHE A 330 -4.73 -14.86 10.59
N LEU A 331 -4.17 -13.70 10.93
CA LEU A 331 -3.67 -12.72 9.96
C LEU A 331 -2.50 -13.28 9.13
N LEU A 332 -1.58 -13.99 9.78
CA LEU A 332 -0.41 -14.57 9.11
C LEU A 332 -0.82 -15.56 8.01
N PHE A 333 -1.87 -16.37 8.25
CA PHE A 333 -2.30 -17.38 7.30
C PHE A 333 -3.33 -16.90 6.28
N ILE A 334 -4.24 -15.96 6.64
CA ILE A 334 -5.26 -15.51 5.70
C ILE A 334 -4.72 -14.53 4.65
N THR A 335 -3.77 -13.68 5.05
CA THR A 335 -3.30 -12.57 4.19
C THR A 335 -2.65 -13.03 2.89
N PRO A 336 -1.76 -14.06 2.86
CA PRO A 336 -1.14 -14.51 1.62
C PRO A 336 -2.08 -15.20 0.64
N ILE A 337 -3.26 -15.68 1.10
CA ILE A 337 -4.16 -16.49 0.26
C ILE A 337 -4.57 -15.77 -1.03
N PRO A 338 -5.21 -14.58 -0.99
CA PRO A 338 -5.60 -13.89 -2.22
C PRO A 338 -4.39 -13.45 -3.05
N ALA A 339 -3.25 -13.17 -2.41
CA ALA A 339 -2.03 -12.80 -3.09
C ALA A 339 -1.38 -13.98 -3.84
N ALA A 340 -1.42 -15.18 -3.27
CA ALA A 340 -0.89 -16.42 -3.88
C ALA A 340 -1.73 -16.91 -5.08
N LEU A 341 -3.00 -16.52 -5.15
CA LEU A 341 -3.89 -16.82 -6.28
C LEU A 341 -3.52 -16.03 -7.54
N THR A 342 -2.59 -15.07 -7.46
CA THR A 342 -2.23 -14.19 -8.57
C THR A 342 -0.71 -14.13 -8.78
N VAL A 343 -0.30 -13.86 -10.03
CA VAL A 343 1.12 -13.68 -10.41
C VAL A 343 1.41 -12.20 -10.73
N PRO A 344 2.66 -11.73 -10.56
CA PRO A 344 3.81 -12.44 -9.97
C PRO A 344 3.62 -12.72 -8.47
N SER A 345 4.33 -13.73 -7.95
CA SER A 345 4.33 -14.11 -6.54
C SER A 345 5.77 -14.46 -6.10
N PRO A 346 6.24 -14.01 -4.91
CA PRO A 346 5.51 -13.16 -3.95
C PRO A 346 5.28 -11.73 -4.48
N HIS A 347 4.38 -10.96 -3.81
CA HIS A 347 4.05 -9.60 -4.21
C HIS A 347 3.77 -8.75 -2.96
N ALA A 348 4.68 -7.81 -2.66
CA ALA A 348 4.71 -7.07 -1.39
C ALA A 348 3.46 -6.20 -1.17
N LEU A 349 2.93 -5.55 -2.23
CA LEU A 349 1.70 -4.76 -2.13
C LEU A 349 0.49 -5.64 -1.80
N ARG A 350 0.33 -6.78 -2.48
CA ARG A 350 -0.84 -7.65 -2.29
C ARG A 350 -0.88 -8.28 -0.89
N SER A 351 0.29 -8.47 -0.28
CA SER A 351 0.46 -9.07 1.05
C SER A 351 0.73 -8.05 2.16
N LEU A 352 0.53 -6.75 1.94
CA LEU A 352 0.88 -5.68 2.88
C LEU A 352 0.31 -5.92 4.30
N LEU A 353 -0.89 -6.49 4.43
CA LEU A 353 -1.48 -6.81 5.73
C LEU A 353 -0.60 -7.74 6.58
N MET A 354 0.33 -8.53 5.97
CA MET A 354 1.29 -9.35 6.73
C MET A 354 2.24 -8.52 7.60
N VAL A 355 2.42 -7.24 7.31
CA VAL A 355 3.24 -6.35 8.17
C VAL A 355 2.74 -6.35 9.61
N VAL A 356 1.43 -6.51 9.83
CA VAL A 356 0.82 -6.52 11.17
C VAL A 356 1.26 -7.71 12.01
N PRO A 357 1.01 -8.98 11.61
CA PRO A 357 1.45 -10.14 12.39
C PRO A 357 2.98 -10.21 12.51
N PHE A 358 3.75 -9.85 11.49
CA PHE A 358 5.22 -9.81 11.60
C PHE A 358 5.68 -8.78 12.64
N THR A 359 5.14 -7.55 12.60
CA THR A 359 5.48 -6.52 13.59
C THR A 359 5.17 -6.97 15.02
N LEU A 360 4.02 -7.61 15.25
CA LEU A 360 3.64 -8.11 16.58
C LEU A 360 4.58 -9.22 17.06
N MET A 361 4.93 -10.17 16.18
CA MET A 361 5.89 -11.23 16.52
C MET A 361 7.27 -10.67 16.82
N ILE A 362 7.78 -9.77 15.99
CA ILE A 362 9.09 -9.12 16.18
C ILE A 362 9.11 -8.35 17.50
N SER A 363 8.05 -7.58 17.79
CA SER A 363 7.93 -6.80 19.03
C SER A 363 7.90 -7.69 20.27
N TYR A 364 7.20 -8.82 20.18
CA TYR A 364 7.16 -9.79 21.26
C TYR A 364 8.55 -10.38 21.51
N GLY A 365 9.21 -10.86 20.46
CA GLY A 365 10.55 -11.46 20.56
C GLY A 365 11.59 -10.48 21.09
N PHE A 366 11.56 -9.21 20.60
CA PHE A 366 12.44 -8.15 21.07
C PHE A 366 12.23 -7.86 22.57
N LEU A 367 10.99 -7.65 23.00
CA LEU A 367 10.69 -7.35 24.40
C LEU A 367 11.01 -8.54 25.32
N TRP A 368 10.75 -9.76 24.87
CA TRP A 368 11.14 -10.95 25.64
C TRP A 368 12.66 -11.05 25.80
N ALA A 369 13.41 -10.84 24.73
CA ALA A 369 14.88 -10.82 24.78
C ALA A 369 15.38 -9.69 25.69
N LEU A 370 14.82 -8.49 25.57
CA LEU A 370 15.16 -7.35 26.40
C LEU A 370 14.91 -7.62 27.89
N GLU A 371 13.76 -8.24 28.24
CA GLU A 371 13.46 -8.63 29.62
C GLU A 371 14.49 -9.61 30.18
N LYS A 372 14.91 -10.60 29.37
CA LYS A 372 15.94 -11.58 29.80
C LYS A 372 17.31 -10.94 29.97
N LEU A 373 17.71 -10.07 29.05
CA LEU A 373 18.98 -9.34 29.13
C LEU A 373 19.01 -8.39 30.34
N LEU A 374 17.93 -7.71 30.68
CA LEU A 374 17.84 -6.81 31.83
C LEU A 374 17.93 -7.54 33.15
N LYS A 375 17.40 -8.78 33.24
CA LYS A 375 17.44 -9.62 34.44
C LYS A 375 18.75 -10.43 34.58
N GLY A 376 19.49 -10.60 33.45
CA GLY A 376 20.70 -11.43 33.39
C GLY A 376 22.01 -10.62 33.34
N ARG A 377 23.10 -11.34 33.05
CA ARG A 377 24.44 -10.76 32.85
C ARG A 377 24.63 -10.12 31.46
N GLY A 378 23.66 -10.25 30.56
CA GLY A 378 23.74 -9.79 29.18
C GLY A 378 23.39 -8.31 28.94
N LYS A 379 23.35 -7.45 29.97
CA LYS A 379 22.95 -6.03 29.82
C LYS A 379 23.80 -5.26 28.81
N LEU A 380 25.07 -5.63 28.63
CA LEU A 380 25.99 -5.03 27.66
C LEU A 380 25.61 -5.31 26.21
N LEU A 381 24.77 -6.32 25.93
CA LEU A 381 24.24 -6.58 24.58
C LEU A 381 23.12 -5.61 24.18
N ILE A 382 22.45 -4.97 25.13
CA ILE A 382 21.34 -4.05 24.85
C ILE A 382 21.79 -2.87 23.98
N PRO A 383 22.86 -2.11 24.31
CA PRO A 383 23.32 -1.04 23.45
C PRO A 383 23.78 -1.54 22.07
N VAL A 384 24.35 -2.74 21.97
CA VAL A 384 24.74 -3.33 20.68
C VAL A 384 23.50 -3.61 19.82
N ILE A 385 22.46 -4.21 20.37
CA ILE A 385 21.19 -4.47 19.67
C ILE A 385 20.57 -3.14 19.19
N LEU A 386 20.51 -2.14 20.07
CA LEU A 386 19.97 -0.82 19.71
C LEU A 386 20.81 -0.14 18.61
N LEU A 387 22.14 -0.26 18.69
CA LEU A 387 23.03 0.28 17.65
C LEU A 387 22.78 -0.38 16.28
N VAL A 388 22.59 -1.71 16.24
CA VAL A 388 22.28 -2.43 15.00
C VAL A 388 20.93 -1.97 14.43
N ILE A 389 19.89 -1.85 15.26
CA ILE A 389 18.56 -1.34 14.82
C ILE A 389 18.70 0.06 14.24
N VAL A 390 19.39 0.95 14.95
CA VAL A 390 19.60 2.34 14.52
C VAL A 390 20.42 2.38 13.24
N TYR A 391 21.51 1.60 13.15
CA TYR A 391 22.35 1.53 11.96
C TYR A 391 21.56 1.06 10.72
N GLU A 392 20.85 -0.07 10.81
CA GLU A 392 20.08 -0.59 9.67
C GLU A 392 18.96 0.37 9.27
N PHE A 393 18.35 1.05 10.24
CA PHE A 393 17.30 2.02 9.93
C PHE A 393 17.85 3.26 9.20
N PHE A 394 18.97 3.83 9.66
CA PHE A 394 19.62 4.95 8.97
C PHE A 394 20.22 4.54 7.62
N PHE A 395 20.74 3.32 7.51
CA PHE A 395 21.17 2.76 6.23
C PHE A 395 20.00 2.65 5.24
N TYR A 396 18.82 2.17 5.70
CA TYR A 396 17.60 2.20 4.92
C TYR A 396 17.24 3.62 4.48
N LEU A 397 17.21 4.60 5.39
CA LEU A 397 16.86 5.98 5.05
C LEU A 397 17.83 6.60 4.05
N HIS A 398 19.14 6.38 4.24
CA HIS A 398 20.16 6.83 3.30
C HIS A 398 19.88 6.28 1.90
N PHE A 399 19.68 4.97 1.79
CA PHE A 399 19.41 4.32 0.52
C PHE A 399 18.10 4.82 -0.10
N TYR A 400 17.05 4.96 0.71
CA TYR A 400 15.72 5.41 0.29
C TYR A 400 15.71 6.84 -0.25
N TYR A 401 16.46 7.75 0.33
CA TYR A 401 16.45 9.15 -0.09
C TYR A 401 17.49 9.50 -1.16
N TYR A 402 18.58 8.76 -1.25
CA TYR A 402 19.66 9.08 -2.20
C TYR A 402 19.73 8.15 -3.40
N HIS A 403 19.53 6.86 -3.22
CA HIS A 403 19.71 5.88 -4.30
C HIS A 403 18.39 5.47 -4.96
N TYR A 404 17.34 5.26 -4.17
CA TYR A 404 16.06 4.77 -4.64
C TYR A 404 15.43 5.65 -5.74
N PRO A 405 15.41 7.02 -5.65
CA PRO A 405 14.82 7.86 -6.67
C PRO A 405 15.56 7.77 -8.02
N ILE A 406 16.85 7.44 -8.00
CA ILE A 406 17.67 7.31 -9.22
C ILE A 406 17.44 5.93 -9.84
N VAL A 407 17.59 4.87 -9.04
CA VAL A 407 17.53 3.47 -9.53
C VAL A 407 16.15 3.13 -10.05
N ASN A 408 15.10 3.52 -9.31
CA ASN A 408 13.72 3.14 -9.63
C ASN A 408 12.93 4.24 -10.36
N SER A 409 13.60 5.26 -10.90
CA SER A 409 12.95 6.33 -11.66
C SER A 409 12.08 5.83 -12.82
N PRO A 410 12.46 4.79 -13.60
CA PRO A 410 11.60 4.29 -14.67
C PRO A 410 10.30 3.68 -14.15
N ASP A 411 10.35 2.96 -13.03
CA ASP A 411 9.18 2.31 -12.42
C ASP A 411 8.12 3.29 -11.93
N TRP A 412 8.53 4.53 -11.64
CA TRP A 412 7.68 5.60 -11.13
C TRP A 412 7.22 6.59 -12.20
N GLY A 413 7.50 6.34 -13.47
CA GLY A 413 7.13 7.26 -14.55
C GLY A 413 7.80 8.64 -14.41
N ALA A 414 9.00 8.67 -13.83
CA ALA A 414 9.81 9.89 -13.80
C ALA A 414 10.11 10.36 -15.24
N GLY A 415 10.03 11.65 -15.48
CA GLY A 415 10.19 12.23 -16.82
C GLY A 415 8.87 12.69 -17.44
N TYR A 416 7.74 12.04 -17.20
CA TYR A 416 6.46 12.46 -17.78
C TYR A 416 6.06 13.89 -17.39
N LYS A 417 6.23 14.28 -16.13
CA LYS A 417 5.93 15.65 -15.68
C LYS A 417 6.79 16.68 -16.41
N GLU A 418 8.10 16.44 -16.47
CA GLU A 418 9.04 17.34 -17.15
C GLU A 418 8.75 17.39 -18.65
N MET A 419 8.43 16.25 -19.26
CA MET A 419 7.99 16.18 -20.66
C MET A 419 6.77 17.09 -20.90
N VAL A 420 5.73 17.03 -20.07
CA VAL A 420 4.57 17.92 -20.19
C VAL A 420 4.98 19.39 -20.03
N GLN A 421 5.81 19.72 -19.05
CA GLN A 421 6.28 21.09 -18.82
C GLN A 421 7.09 21.65 -20.01
N LYS A 422 8.03 20.88 -20.54
CA LYS A 422 8.79 21.26 -21.73
C LYS A 422 7.90 21.39 -22.97
N THR A 423 6.97 20.46 -23.17
CA THR A 423 5.98 20.55 -24.25
C THR A 423 5.20 21.86 -24.17
N MET A 424 4.69 22.23 -23.00
CA MET A 424 3.92 23.46 -22.84
C MET A 424 4.79 24.72 -23.04
N LYS A 425 6.10 24.65 -22.79
CA LYS A 425 7.05 25.72 -23.07
C LYS A 425 7.26 25.92 -24.57
N TYR A 426 7.46 24.82 -25.32
CA TYR A 426 7.73 24.89 -26.77
C TYR A 426 6.47 25.02 -27.63
N LYS A 427 5.30 24.56 -27.13
CA LYS A 427 4.03 24.57 -27.86
C LYS A 427 3.71 25.89 -28.60
N PRO A 428 3.96 27.10 -28.05
CA PRO A 428 3.66 28.35 -28.76
C PRO A 428 4.44 28.54 -30.06
N GLU A 429 5.57 27.86 -30.24
CA GLU A 429 6.43 27.95 -31.42
C GLU A 429 6.01 26.99 -32.55
N PHE A 430 5.07 26.06 -32.25
CA PHE A 430 4.66 25.00 -33.15
C PHE A 430 3.13 24.94 -33.30
N LYS A 431 2.67 24.64 -34.51
CA LYS A 431 1.22 24.46 -34.81
C LYS A 431 0.73 23.09 -34.32
N HIS A 432 1.58 22.09 -34.43
CA HIS A 432 1.24 20.71 -34.10
C HIS A 432 2.21 20.16 -33.05
N VAL A 433 1.70 19.30 -32.16
CA VAL A 433 2.51 18.56 -31.17
C VAL A 433 2.13 17.09 -31.29
N ILE A 434 3.10 16.28 -31.59
CA ILE A 434 2.96 14.84 -31.79
C ILE A 434 3.79 14.12 -30.73
N VAL A 435 3.20 13.12 -30.10
CA VAL A 435 3.87 12.25 -29.11
C VAL A 435 3.83 10.82 -29.62
N ASP A 436 4.99 10.13 -29.56
CA ASP A 436 5.10 8.71 -29.90
C ASP A 436 4.18 7.87 -29.00
N SER A 437 3.42 6.96 -29.60
CA SER A 437 2.52 6.05 -28.89
C SER A 437 3.25 5.10 -27.95
N LYS A 438 4.56 4.92 -28.04
CA LYS A 438 5.38 4.23 -27.03
C LYS A 438 5.31 4.93 -25.67
N LEU A 439 5.10 6.24 -25.66
CA LEU A 439 4.79 7.01 -24.45
C LEU A 439 3.28 6.91 -24.13
N GLN A 440 2.75 5.71 -24.14
CA GLN A 440 1.32 5.37 -24.16
C GLN A 440 0.47 6.01 -23.07
N PHE A 441 1.08 6.43 -21.95
CA PHE A 441 0.38 7.05 -20.82
C PHE A 441 0.40 8.58 -20.87
N ALA A 442 1.11 9.18 -21.83
CA ALA A 442 1.24 10.63 -21.99
C ALA A 442 -0.12 11.37 -21.91
N PRO A 443 -1.23 10.90 -22.52
CA PRO A 443 -2.52 11.59 -22.43
C PRO A 443 -3.01 11.81 -20.99
N LEU A 444 -2.80 10.87 -20.09
CA LEU A 444 -3.20 11.02 -18.68
C LEU A 444 -2.37 12.10 -17.97
N TYR A 445 -1.06 12.17 -18.25
CA TYR A 445 -0.19 13.20 -17.70
C TYR A 445 -0.50 14.58 -18.26
N PHE A 446 -0.73 14.68 -19.57
CA PHE A 446 -1.17 15.94 -20.19
C PHE A 446 -2.50 16.37 -19.60
N GLY A 447 -3.51 15.50 -19.55
CA GLY A 447 -4.81 15.79 -18.96
C GLY A 447 -4.70 16.30 -17.53
N PHE A 448 -3.96 15.61 -16.68
CA PHE A 448 -3.80 15.98 -15.27
C PHE A 448 -3.03 17.29 -15.09
N TYR A 449 -1.83 17.43 -15.68
CA TYR A 449 -0.99 18.61 -15.44
C TYR A 449 -1.47 19.86 -16.17
N THR A 450 -2.16 19.73 -17.32
CA THR A 450 -2.71 20.88 -18.05
C THR A 450 -4.18 21.16 -17.75
N ASN A 451 -4.86 20.32 -16.96
CA ASN A 451 -6.31 20.35 -16.71
C ASN A 451 -7.13 20.23 -18.01
N ASP A 452 -6.79 19.26 -18.82
CA ASP A 452 -7.37 19.04 -20.17
C ASP A 452 -7.33 20.24 -21.14
N LYS A 453 -6.54 21.27 -20.81
CA LYS A 453 -6.39 22.42 -21.71
C LYS A 453 -5.61 22.08 -22.97
N PHE A 454 -4.88 20.97 -22.94
CA PHE A 454 -4.09 20.51 -24.07
C PHE A 454 -3.95 18.98 -24.05
N GLN A 455 -4.17 18.38 -25.22
CA GLN A 455 -3.86 16.98 -25.49
C GLN A 455 -3.03 16.91 -26.78
N PRO A 456 -1.89 16.23 -26.78
CA PRO A 456 -1.07 16.02 -27.97
C PRO A 456 -1.72 14.99 -28.90
N LEU A 457 -1.36 15.00 -30.16
CA LEU A 457 -1.68 13.92 -31.07
C LEU A 457 -0.78 12.72 -30.80
N MET A 458 -1.38 11.57 -30.47
CA MET A 458 -0.64 10.31 -30.29
C MET A 458 -0.52 9.60 -31.63
N VAL A 459 0.68 9.19 -31.99
CA VAL A 459 0.95 8.57 -33.28
C VAL A 459 1.76 7.29 -33.13
N ASP A 460 1.37 6.26 -33.88
CA ASP A 460 2.06 4.97 -33.92
C ASP A 460 3.25 5.01 -34.88
N GLU A 461 4.18 4.04 -34.77
CA GLU A 461 5.47 3.94 -35.50
C GLU A 461 5.39 4.07 -37.04
N ASN A 462 4.21 3.97 -37.65
CA ASN A 462 4.00 4.13 -39.08
C ASN A 462 4.01 5.61 -39.51
N TRP A 463 5.12 6.30 -39.24
CA TRP A 463 5.43 7.68 -39.57
C TRP A 463 5.24 8.05 -41.05
N VAL A 464 5.17 7.06 -41.95
CA VAL A 464 5.14 7.25 -43.40
C VAL A 464 3.91 8.07 -43.83
N LYS A 465 2.75 7.92 -43.14
CA LYS A 465 1.53 8.68 -43.43
C LYS A 465 1.52 10.10 -42.85
N LEU A 466 2.40 10.38 -41.87
CA LEU A 466 2.47 11.69 -41.23
C LEU A 466 3.34 12.69 -41.99
N LYS A 467 4.28 12.23 -42.81
CA LYS A 467 5.12 13.10 -43.64
C LYS A 467 4.33 13.95 -44.65
N GLU A 468 3.08 13.58 -44.97
CA GLU A 468 2.27 14.34 -45.94
C GLU A 468 1.71 15.64 -45.35
N TRP A 469 1.51 15.75 -44.00
CA TRP A 469 0.98 16.96 -43.37
C TRP A 469 1.81 17.49 -42.22
N ALA A 470 2.77 16.74 -41.71
CA ALA A 470 3.72 17.18 -40.70
C ALA A 470 4.86 17.95 -41.40
N ASN A 471 5.03 19.21 -41.04
CA ASN A 471 6.02 20.12 -41.57
C ASN A 471 6.90 20.70 -40.46
N GLU A 472 7.77 21.63 -40.81
CA GLU A 472 8.67 22.32 -39.87
C GLU A 472 7.97 23.01 -38.67
N ASP A 473 6.63 23.20 -38.74
CA ASP A 473 5.82 23.74 -37.64
C ASP A 473 5.36 22.66 -36.62
N THR A 474 5.92 21.44 -36.69
CA THR A 474 5.55 20.31 -35.85
C THR A 474 6.63 19.99 -34.80
N LEU A 475 6.23 20.02 -33.52
CA LEU A 475 7.03 19.52 -32.40
C LEU A 475 6.78 18.02 -32.24
N LEU A 476 7.85 17.27 -32.23
CA LEU A 476 7.86 15.82 -32.11
C LEU A 476 8.48 15.38 -30.79
N ILE A 477 7.81 14.51 -30.05
CA ILE A 477 8.27 13.96 -28.77
C ILE A 477 8.38 12.44 -28.91
N VAL A 478 9.62 11.94 -28.92
CA VAL A 478 9.95 10.55 -29.24
C VAL A 478 11.09 10.03 -28.38
N TYR A 479 11.50 8.77 -28.60
CA TYR A 479 12.69 8.20 -27.95
C TYR A 479 13.99 8.59 -28.66
N HIS A 480 13.98 8.72 -30.02
CA HIS A 480 15.15 9.11 -30.82
C HIS A 480 14.75 9.90 -32.05
N CYS A 481 15.47 10.99 -32.33
CA CYS A 481 15.29 11.79 -33.53
C CYS A 481 16.60 12.42 -34.05
N THR A 482 16.55 13.05 -35.21
CA THR A 482 17.71 13.67 -35.88
C THR A 482 17.83 15.18 -35.61
N ASN A 483 16.71 15.89 -35.53
CA ASN A 483 16.69 17.36 -35.33
C ASN A 483 16.35 17.70 -33.89
N LEU A 484 17.26 17.35 -32.97
CA LEU A 484 17.09 17.49 -31.53
C LEU A 484 17.01 18.95 -31.10
N ILE A 485 15.98 19.31 -30.34
CA ILE A 485 15.81 20.60 -29.67
C ILE A 485 16.19 20.50 -28.19
N ASP A 486 15.69 19.47 -27.50
CA ASP A 486 15.86 19.27 -26.06
C ASP A 486 15.63 17.81 -25.69
N THR A 487 16.02 17.42 -24.48
CA THR A 487 15.83 16.08 -23.94
C THR A 487 15.24 16.12 -22.56
N VAL A 488 14.52 15.07 -22.17
CA VAL A 488 14.19 14.73 -20.79
C VAL A 488 14.94 13.47 -20.42
N ASN A 489 15.72 13.51 -19.36
CA ASN A 489 16.45 12.36 -18.86
C ASN A 489 15.82 11.81 -17.59
N TYR A 490 16.05 10.53 -17.29
CA TYR A 490 15.71 10.01 -15.99
C TYR A 490 16.54 10.70 -14.89
N PRO A 491 15.96 10.96 -13.71
CA PRO A 491 16.66 11.62 -12.61
C PRO A 491 17.98 10.94 -12.25
N GLY A 492 19.09 11.71 -12.24
CA GLY A 492 20.41 11.22 -11.89
C GLY A 492 21.06 10.27 -12.92
N LYS A 493 20.51 10.16 -14.12
CA LYS A 493 21.01 9.32 -15.22
C LYS A 493 21.12 10.17 -16.48
N ASN A 494 22.24 10.89 -16.63
CA ASN A 494 22.42 11.85 -17.71
C ASN A 494 22.42 11.21 -19.11
N ASP A 495 22.75 9.93 -19.22
CA ASP A 495 22.80 9.18 -20.48
C ASP A 495 21.53 8.36 -20.76
N ASP A 496 20.59 8.29 -19.81
CA ASP A 496 19.35 7.55 -19.93
C ASP A 496 18.20 8.51 -20.32
N VAL A 497 17.98 8.66 -21.63
CA VAL A 497 16.96 9.57 -22.17
C VAL A 497 15.57 8.97 -21.97
N PHE A 498 14.66 9.75 -21.39
CA PHE A 498 13.24 9.43 -21.29
C PHE A 498 12.47 9.82 -22.55
N ALA A 499 12.73 11.03 -23.09
CA ALA A 499 12.12 11.55 -24.30
C ALA A 499 12.98 12.64 -24.94
N GLU A 500 12.99 12.69 -26.27
CA GLU A 500 13.62 13.70 -27.10
C GLU A 500 12.57 14.62 -27.73
N PHE A 501 12.85 15.91 -27.76
CA PHE A 501 12.04 16.94 -28.38
C PHE A 501 12.70 17.36 -29.68
N CYS A 502 12.00 17.26 -30.78
CA CYS A 502 12.57 17.45 -32.10
C CYS A 502 11.67 18.34 -32.95
N LYS A 503 12.30 19.06 -33.87
CA LYS A 503 11.61 19.70 -34.98
C LYS A 503 11.55 18.69 -36.13
N LEU A 504 10.36 18.54 -36.72
CA LEU A 504 10.16 17.67 -37.86
C LEU A 504 10.71 18.31 -39.13
#